data_814d07e5f6d0355467efd8407988de19
#
_entry.id   814d07e5f6d0355467efd8407988de19
#
_cell.length_a   1.000
_cell.length_b   1.000
_cell.length_c   1.000
_cell.angle_alpha   90.00
_cell.angle_beta   90.00
_cell.angle_gamma   90.00
#
_symmetry.space_group_name_H-M   'P 1'
#
loop_
_entity.id
_entity.type
_entity.pdbx_description
1 polymer ?
#
loop_
_entity_poly.entity_id
_entity_poly.type
_entity_poly.pdbx_seq_one_letter_code
_entity_poly.pdbx_strand_id
1 'polypeptide(L)'
;SMASIKGNKSSEMGLHEEVLTGRTQQVFFNPEESENFFYHDAYDVDFNKRTEIDASNIECLDINRRIRELMAEGYGTIVIKNPGSKHSIGVGILNKLNLIIEGSLGYFGIGSTDGPNVRISGRVGWSCAENMMAGKVVVEKNAGSCFGAAIRGGDLICKGSVGARSGIDMKG
;
A
#
# COMPACT_ATOMS: atom_id res chain seq x y z
N SER A 1 17.66 4.48 -12.95
CA SER A 1 16.42 5.09 -13.47
C SER A 1 15.26 4.75 -12.55
N MET A 2 14.28 5.62 -12.56
CA MET A 2 13.10 5.45 -11.73
C MET A 2 11.94 4.99 -12.58
N ALA A 3 11.20 4.05 -12.07
CA ALA A 3 9.99 3.60 -12.70
C ALA A 3 8.79 3.90 -11.80
N SER A 4 7.70 4.27 -12.39
CA SER A 4 6.48 4.54 -11.65
C SER A 4 5.25 4.16 -12.43
N ILE A 5 4.17 3.95 -11.72
CA ILE A 5 2.87 3.70 -12.30
C ILE A 5 1.81 4.36 -11.43
N LYS A 6 0.82 4.93 -12.06
CA LYS A 6 -0.39 5.36 -11.38
C LYS A 6 -1.46 4.32 -11.61
N GLY A 7 -2.14 4.00 -10.56
CA GLY A 7 -3.23 3.07 -10.64
C GLY A 7 -4.33 3.59 -11.55
N ASN A 8 -5.05 2.67 -12.10
CA ASN A 8 -6.16 3.00 -12.97
C ASN A 8 -7.27 3.64 -12.16
N LYS A 9 -7.50 4.86 -12.43
CA LYS A 9 -8.67 5.51 -11.85
C LYS A 9 -9.87 5.09 -12.65
N SER A 10 -10.93 4.94 -11.99
CA SER A 10 -12.10 4.44 -12.66
C SER A 10 -12.71 5.42 -13.61
N SER A 11 -11.88 6.20 -14.20
CA SER A 11 -12.28 6.97 -15.35
C SER A 11 -12.96 6.10 -16.39
N GLU A 12 -12.58 4.84 -16.39
CA GLU A 12 -13.21 3.85 -17.22
C GLU A 12 -14.70 3.73 -16.95
N MET A 13 -15.18 4.26 -15.89
CA MET A 13 -16.60 4.30 -15.64
C MET A 13 -17.28 5.43 -16.37
N GLY A 14 -16.51 6.22 -17.09
CA GLY A 14 -17.07 7.31 -17.87
C GLY A 14 -17.65 8.43 -17.04
N LEU A 15 -17.30 8.45 -15.80
CA LEU A 15 -17.81 9.44 -14.88
C LEU A 15 -16.80 10.55 -14.74
N HIS A 16 -16.45 10.90 -13.57
CA HIS A 16 -15.35 11.81 -13.40
C HIS A 16 -14.39 11.23 -12.38
N GLU A 17 -13.15 11.45 -12.68
CA GLU A 17 -12.08 10.72 -12.06
C GLU A 17 -11.92 10.97 -10.60
N GLU A 18 -12.24 12.13 -10.13
CA GLU A 18 -12.09 12.44 -8.73
C GLU A 18 -12.97 11.61 -7.85
N VAL A 19 -13.98 11.02 -8.44
CA VAL A 19 -14.87 10.16 -7.70
C VAL A 19 -14.39 8.75 -7.71
N LEU A 20 -13.46 8.48 -8.57
CA LEU A 20 -13.14 7.11 -8.87
C LEU A 20 -11.75 6.78 -8.46
N THR A 21 -11.21 7.56 -7.62
CA THR A 21 -9.84 7.46 -7.20
C THR A 21 -9.53 6.11 -6.66
N GLY A 22 -8.89 5.31 -7.46
CA GLY A 22 -8.37 4.03 -7.08
C GLY A 22 -9.37 3.05 -6.57
N ARG A 23 -10.41 3.49 -6.12
CA ARG A 23 -11.54 2.70 -5.79
C ARG A 23 -12.68 3.50 -6.24
N THR A 24 -13.42 3.19 -6.63
CA THR A 24 -14.52 3.77 -7.12
C THR A 24 -15.14 4.78 -6.25
N GLN A 25 -14.60 5.86 -6.19
CA GLN A 25 -15.42 6.95 -5.76
C GLN A 25 -16.37 7.21 -6.86
N GLN A 26 -17.57 7.29 -6.64
CA GLN A 26 -18.52 7.42 -7.71
C GLN A 26 -19.12 8.77 -7.68
N VAL A 27 -19.51 9.22 -8.83
CA VAL A 27 -20.12 10.51 -9.02
C VAL A 27 -21.37 10.72 -8.18
N PHE A 28 -22.02 9.67 -7.82
CA PHE A 28 -23.23 9.78 -7.04
C PHE A 28 -22.97 9.75 -5.53
N PHE A 29 -21.75 9.66 -5.13
CA PHE A 29 -21.36 9.81 -3.74
C PHE A 29 -20.55 11.09 -3.63
N ASN A 30 -20.75 11.85 -2.57
CA ASN A 30 -19.76 12.86 -2.25
C ASN A 30 -18.55 12.16 -1.63
N PRO A 31 -17.38 12.80 -1.54
CA PRO A 31 -16.18 12.15 -1.03
C PRO A 31 -16.33 11.57 0.37
N GLU A 32 -17.04 12.25 1.23
CA GLU A 32 -17.25 11.77 2.59
C GLU A 32 -18.15 10.55 2.62
N GLU A 33 -19.23 10.58 1.89
CA GLU A 33 -20.11 9.43 1.79
C GLU A 33 -19.41 8.23 1.17
N SER A 34 -18.61 8.49 0.16
CA SER A 34 -17.85 7.44 -0.47
C SER A 34 -16.86 6.80 0.50
N GLU A 35 -16.16 7.60 1.26
CA GLU A 35 -15.25 7.07 2.27
C GLU A 35 -16.00 6.27 3.32
N ASN A 36 -17.08 6.78 3.82
CA ASN A 36 -17.88 6.09 4.82
C ASN A 36 -18.45 4.77 4.30
N PHE A 37 -18.84 4.77 3.04
CA PHE A 37 -19.37 3.56 2.45
C PHE A 37 -18.33 2.46 2.35
N PHE A 38 -17.12 2.80 1.93
CA PHE A 38 -16.05 1.82 1.73
C PHE A 38 -15.26 1.53 2.99
N TYR A 39 -15.29 2.41 3.95
CA TYR A 39 -14.49 2.31 5.15
C TYR A 39 -15.31 2.44 6.42
N HIS A 40 -16.54 1.94 6.41
CA HIS A 40 -17.38 2.08 7.59
C HIS A 40 -16.77 1.42 8.84
N ASP A 41 -15.85 0.47 8.65
CA ASP A 41 -15.10 -0.16 9.73
C ASP A 41 -13.67 0.41 9.86
N ALA A 42 -13.37 1.49 9.13
CA ALA A 42 -12.05 2.06 9.20
C ALA A 42 -11.77 2.68 10.56
N TYR A 43 -10.52 2.66 10.93
CA TYR A 43 -10.08 3.27 12.17
C TYR A 43 -9.81 4.75 11.94
N ASP A 44 -10.15 5.56 12.95
CA ASP A 44 -9.84 6.98 12.95
C ASP A 44 -8.42 7.14 13.51
N VAL A 45 -7.46 7.38 12.63
CA VAL A 45 -6.06 7.44 13.01
C VAL A 45 -5.52 8.85 12.94
N ASP A 46 -4.58 9.15 13.82
CA ASP A 46 -3.86 10.41 13.86
C ASP A 46 -2.47 10.19 13.26
N PHE A 47 -2.17 10.83 12.13
CA PHE A 47 -0.88 10.67 11.46
C PHE A 47 0.30 11.19 12.29
N ASN A 48 0.04 12.03 13.28
CA ASN A 48 1.08 12.49 14.20
C ASN A 48 1.33 11.51 15.34
N LYS A 49 0.45 10.54 15.52
CA LYS A 49 0.62 9.51 16.53
C LYS A 49 1.42 8.36 15.93
N ARG A 50 2.65 8.21 16.40
CA ARG A 50 3.63 7.33 15.80
C ARG A 50 4.06 6.23 16.75
N THR A 51 4.31 5.05 16.22
CA THR A 51 4.85 3.92 16.98
C THR A 51 5.70 3.02 16.09
N GLU A 52 6.37 2.06 16.69
CA GLU A 52 7.24 1.13 15.99
C GLU A 52 6.89 -0.31 16.33
N ILE A 53 7.14 -1.19 15.37
CA ILE A 53 7.09 -2.64 15.57
C ILE A 53 8.47 -3.18 15.21
N ASP A 54 9.10 -3.87 16.14
CA ASP A 54 10.30 -4.63 15.83
C ASP A 54 9.89 -6.03 15.38
N ALA A 55 10.09 -6.30 14.10
CA ALA A 55 9.61 -7.52 13.47
C ALA A 55 10.61 -8.67 13.53
N SER A 56 11.74 -8.52 14.24
CA SER A 56 12.85 -9.49 14.15
C SER A 56 12.48 -10.92 14.52
N ASN A 57 11.55 -11.10 15.44
CA ASN A 57 11.17 -12.43 15.92
C ASN A 57 9.66 -12.63 15.91
N ILE A 58 8.98 -12.01 14.96
CA ILE A 58 7.52 -12.04 14.90
C ILE A 58 7.11 -12.62 13.56
N GLU A 59 6.14 -13.51 13.55
CA GLU A 59 5.56 -14.05 12.33
C GLU A 59 4.73 -13.00 11.61
N CYS A 60 4.60 -13.11 10.29
CA CYS A 60 3.90 -12.11 9.49
C CYS A 60 2.46 -11.90 9.93
N LEU A 61 1.76 -12.95 10.31
CA LEU A 61 0.38 -12.82 10.78
C LEU A 61 0.29 -11.97 12.05
N ASP A 62 1.24 -12.11 12.93
CA ASP A 62 1.28 -11.33 14.15
C ASP A 62 1.65 -9.88 13.88
N ILE A 63 2.52 -9.63 12.93
CA ILE A 63 2.84 -8.28 12.51
C ILE A 63 1.60 -7.61 11.94
N ASN A 64 0.88 -8.27 11.04
CA ASN A 64 -0.32 -7.71 10.44
C ASN A 64 -1.42 -7.48 11.48
N ARG A 65 -1.56 -8.39 12.43
CA ARG A 65 -2.51 -8.20 13.54
C ARG A 65 -2.11 -6.99 14.37
N ARG A 66 -0.83 -6.84 14.66
CA ARG A 66 -0.34 -5.71 15.46
C ARG A 66 -0.58 -4.38 14.76
N ILE A 67 -0.41 -4.33 13.45
CA ILE A 67 -0.75 -3.14 12.67
C ILE A 67 -2.21 -2.77 12.90
N ARG A 68 -3.13 -3.73 12.80
CA ARG A 68 -4.55 -3.47 13.01
C ARG A 68 -4.84 -3.01 14.44
N GLU A 69 -4.23 -3.63 15.43
CA GLU A 69 -4.39 -3.21 16.82
C GLU A 69 -3.95 -1.77 17.03
N LEU A 70 -2.82 -1.40 16.44
CA LEU A 70 -2.29 -0.05 16.58
C LEU A 70 -3.18 0.97 15.88
N MET A 71 -3.73 0.63 14.73
CA MET A 71 -4.70 1.50 14.07
C MET A 71 -5.93 1.69 14.95
N ALA A 72 -6.40 0.64 15.58
CA ALA A 72 -7.54 0.71 16.50
C ALA A 72 -7.24 1.61 17.70
N GLU A 73 -5.97 1.71 18.08
CA GLU A 73 -5.52 2.62 19.15
C GLU A 73 -5.27 4.04 18.64
N GLY A 74 -5.48 4.29 17.34
CA GLY A 74 -5.37 5.62 16.76
C GLY A 74 -4.00 5.96 16.16
N TYR A 75 -3.08 5.01 16.08
CA TYR A 75 -1.78 5.27 15.48
C TYR A 75 -1.91 5.39 13.96
N GLY A 76 -1.54 6.55 13.44
CA GLY A 76 -1.60 6.84 12.00
C GLY A 76 -0.25 6.75 11.30
N THR A 77 0.83 6.57 12.05
CA THR A 77 2.17 6.36 11.50
C THR A 77 2.81 5.19 12.24
N ILE A 78 3.10 4.13 11.50
CA ILE A 78 3.68 2.90 12.06
C ILE A 78 4.96 2.60 11.32
N VAL A 79 6.03 2.39 12.09
CA VAL A 79 7.34 2.02 11.53
C VAL A 79 7.58 0.56 11.84
N ILE A 80 7.90 -0.22 10.82
CA ILE A 80 8.29 -1.62 10.99
C ILE A 80 9.80 -1.72 10.83
N LYS A 81 10.46 -2.18 11.88
CA LYS A 81 11.90 -2.38 11.89
C LYS A 81 12.21 -3.86 11.76
N ASN A 82 13.32 -4.15 11.12
CA ASN A 82 13.84 -5.51 10.96
C ASN A 82 12.84 -6.47 10.34
N PRO A 83 12.25 -6.13 9.18
CA PRO A 83 11.28 -7.02 8.54
C PRO A 83 11.90 -8.32 8.04
N GLY A 84 13.20 -8.33 7.78
CA GLY A 84 13.93 -9.56 7.44
C GLY A 84 13.41 -10.26 6.18
N SER A 85 12.97 -9.51 5.21
CA SER A 85 12.41 -10.05 3.95
C SER A 85 11.23 -11.02 4.17
N LYS A 86 10.47 -10.81 5.22
CA LYS A 86 9.29 -11.62 5.48
C LYS A 86 8.24 -11.42 4.41
N HIS A 87 7.46 -12.47 4.16
CA HIS A 87 6.39 -12.43 3.17
C HIS A 87 5.10 -11.86 3.74
N SER A 88 4.27 -11.33 2.89
CA SER A 88 2.89 -10.92 3.19
C SER A 88 2.73 -9.87 4.29
N ILE A 89 3.76 -9.08 4.55
CA ILE A 89 3.63 -7.98 5.51
C ILE A 89 2.80 -6.87 4.89
N GLY A 90 1.86 -6.34 5.67
CA GLY A 90 1.05 -5.22 5.26
C GLY A 90 -0.06 -5.57 4.28
N VAL A 91 -0.43 -6.83 4.19
CA VAL A 91 -1.51 -7.27 3.30
C VAL A 91 -2.86 -6.87 3.87
N GLY A 92 -3.73 -6.39 3.00
CA GLY A 92 -5.13 -6.15 3.35
C GLY A 92 -5.38 -4.91 4.20
N ILE A 93 -4.49 -3.94 4.19
CA ILE A 93 -4.74 -2.69 4.91
C ILE A 93 -5.76 -1.87 4.11
N LEU A 94 -6.90 -1.62 4.71
CA LEU A 94 -8.00 -0.86 4.09
C LEU A 94 -8.22 0.45 4.82
N ASN A 95 -7.14 1.15 5.14
CA ASN A 95 -7.18 2.33 5.97
C ASN A 95 -6.14 3.33 5.49
N LYS A 96 -6.42 4.60 5.67
CA LYS A 96 -5.38 5.61 5.51
C LYS A 96 -4.39 5.42 6.65
N LEU A 97 -3.14 5.29 6.31
CA LEU A 97 -2.08 4.98 7.25
C LEU A 97 -0.74 5.35 6.63
N ASN A 98 0.17 5.86 7.41
CA ASN A 98 1.57 5.96 7.01
C ASN A 98 2.30 4.73 7.53
N LEU A 99 2.77 3.90 6.61
CA LEU A 99 3.52 2.69 6.95
C LEU A 99 4.93 2.81 6.43
N ILE A 100 5.89 2.82 7.33
CA ILE A 100 7.31 2.97 7.00
C ILE A 100 7.98 1.65 7.32
N ILE A 101 8.57 1.02 6.31
CA ILE A 101 9.25 -0.26 6.48
C ILE A 101 10.74 -0.04 6.32
N GLU A 102 11.47 -0.20 7.40
CA GLU A 102 12.92 -0.03 7.42
C GLU A 102 13.59 -1.36 7.15
N GLY A 103 13.73 -1.67 5.88
CA GLY A 103 14.32 -2.91 5.41
C GLY A 103 13.63 -3.42 4.17
N SER A 104 13.73 -4.70 3.94
CA SER A 104 13.20 -5.35 2.74
C SER A 104 12.03 -6.28 3.07
N LEU A 105 11.17 -6.46 2.08
CA LEU A 105 10.05 -7.39 2.16
C LEU A 105 10.26 -8.56 1.21
N GLY A 106 9.69 -9.70 1.55
CA GLY A 106 9.64 -10.86 0.68
C GLY A 106 8.49 -10.79 -0.32
N TYR A 107 7.82 -11.91 -0.53
CA TYR A 107 6.74 -12.01 -1.51
C TYR A 107 5.44 -11.42 -0.97
N PHE A 108 4.61 -10.89 -1.87
CA PHE A 108 3.25 -10.42 -1.58
C PHE A 108 3.16 -9.33 -0.52
N GLY A 109 4.21 -8.55 -0.33
CA GLY A 109 4.12 -7.42 0.58
C GLY A 109 3.11 -6.39 0.09
N ILE A 110 2.41 -5.76 1.02
CA ILE A 110 1.48 -4.64 0.76
C ILE A 110 0.37 -5.00 -0.25
N GLY A 111 0.02 -6.27 -0.34
CA GLY A 111 -1.01 -6.71 -1.29
C GLY A 111 -2.41 -6.34 -0.84
N SER A 112 -3.31 -6.17 -1.81
CA SER A 112 -4.74 -5.93 -1.58
C SER A 112 -5.01 -4.79 -0.60
N THR A 113 -4.33 -3.68 -0.79
CA THR A 113 -4.46 -2.51 0.10
C THR A 113 -5.30 -1.42 -0.54
N ASP A 114 -5.91 -0.62 0.30
CA ASP A 114 -6.71 0.53 -0.12
C ASP A 114 -6.51 1.64 0.91
N GLY A 115 -5.70 2.61 0.58
CA GLY A 115 -5.51 3.81 1.37
C GLY A 115 -4.14 4.08 1.97
N PRO A 116 -3.29 3.09 2.31
CA PRO A 116 -2.05 3.40 2.98
C PRO A 116 -1.02 4.05 2.07
N ASN A 117 -0.21 4.92 2.66
CA ASN A 117 1.00 5.42 2.05
C ASN A 117 2.16 4.63 2.65
N VAL A 118 2.89 3.94 1.81
CA VAL A 118 3.93 3.00 2.27
C VAL A 118 5.28 3.40 1.68
N ARG A 119 6.29 3.43 2.52
CA ARG A 119 7.67 3.59 2.07
C ARG A 119 8.49 2.40 2.56
N ILE A 120 9.19 1.76 1.65
CA ILE A 120 10.04 0.60 1.93
C ILE A 120 11.47 0.98 1.59
N SER A 121 12.35 1.03 2.59
CA SER A 121 13.73 1.49 2.40
C SER A 121 14.59 0.44 1.68
N GLY A 122 14.20 -0.81 1.71
CA GLY A 122 14.92 -1.88 1.05
C GLY A 122 14.32 -2.25 -0.29
N ARG A 123 14.45 -3.52 -0.62
CA ARG A 123 13.87 -4.11 -1.82
C ARG A 123 12.60 -4.88 -1.48
N VAL A 124 11.84 -5.22 -2.48
CA VAL A 124 10.68 -6.09 -2.33
C VAL A 124 10.79 -7.29 -3.27
N GLY A 125 10.21 -8.40 -2.86
CA GLY A 125 10.17 -9.61 -3.66
C GLY A 125 9.03 -9.59 -4.67
N TRP A 126 8.56 -10.77 -5.05
CA TRP A 126 7.50 -10.92 -6.03
C TRP A 126 6.17 -10.37 -5.54
N SER A 127 5.40 -9.84 -6.47
CA SER A 127 4.01 -9.44 -6.26
C SER A 127 3.81 -8.43 -5.13
N CYS A 128 4.77 -7.53 -4.91
CA CYS A 128 4.56 -6.44 -3.99
C CYS A 128 3.49 -5.50 -4.54
N ALA A 129 2.63 -5.03 -3.68
CA ALA A 129 1.52 -4.14 -4.00
C ALA A 129 0.55 -4.72 -5.03
N GLU A 130 0.45 -6.04 -5.10
CA GLU A 130 -0.50 -6.69 -5.97
C GLU A 130 -1.91 -6.29 -5.60
N ASN A 131 -2.73 -6.02 -6.60
CA ASN A 131 -4.13 -5.67 -6.41
C ASN A 131 -4.36 -4.45 -5.50
N MET A 132 -3.47 -3.49 -5.52
CA MET A 132 -3.65 -2.25 -4.78
C MET A 132 -4.79 -1.44 -5.39
N MET A 133 -5.64 -0.88 -4.54
CA MET A 133 -6.82 -0.12 -4.96
C MET A 133 -6.61 1.39 -4.81
N ALA A 134 -5.92 1.81 -3.78
CA ALA A 134 -5.62 3.21 -3.55
C ALA A 134 -4.44 3.34 -2.59
N GLY A 135 -3.84 4.50 -2.54
CA GLY A 135 -2.70 4.79 -1.70
C GLY A 135 -1.43 4.99 -2.51
N LYS A 136 -0.30 4.86 -1.86
CA LYS A 136 0.98 5.07 -2.50
C LYS A 136 2.00 4.10 -1.93
N VAL A 137 2.78 3.48 -2.80
CA VAL A 137 3.89 2.61 -2.37
C VAL A 137 5.17 3.08 -3.03
N VAL A 138 6.17 3.37 -2.22
CA VAL A 138 7.50 3.77 -2.70
C VAL A 138 8.50 2.72 -2.25
N VAL A 139 9.18 2.09 -3.21
CA VAL A 139 10.26 1.15 -2.97
C VAL A 139 11.56 1.84 -3.32
N GLU A 140 12.46 1.96 -2.36
CA GLU A 140 13.72 2.70 -2.57
C GLU A 140 14.73 1.92 -3.40
N LYS A 141 14.67 0.60 -3.38
CA LYS A 141 15.59 -0.26 -4.12
C LYS A 141 14.83 -1.06 -5.17
N ASN A 142 15.20 -2.31 -5.35
CA ASN A 142 14.64 -3.11 -6.44
C ASN A 142 13.32 -3.75 -6.07
N ALA A 143 12.46 -3.90 -7.06
CA ALA A 143 11.23 -4.66 -6.93
C ALA A 143 11.32 -5.91 -7.82
N GLY A 144 10.85 -7.03 -7.29
CA GLY A 144 10.80 -8.28 -8.03
C GLY A 144 9.70 -8.30 -9.10
N SER A 145 9.51 -9.45 -9.70
CA SER A 145 8.49 -9.63 -10.73
C SER A 145 7.10 -9.36 -10.21
N CYS A 146 6.21 -8.96 -11.09
CA CYS A 146 4.80 -8.70 -10.79
C CYS A 146 4.57 -7.56 -9.81
N PHE A 147 5.50 -6.62 -9.70
CA PHE A 147 5.29 -5.43 -8.89
C PHE A 147 4.08 -4.67 -9.41
N GLY A 148 3.11 -4.44 -8.55
CA GLY A 148 1.88 -3.76 -8.92
C GLY A 148 0.98 -4.56 -9.85
N ALA A 149 1.11 -5.87 -9.91
CA ALA A 149 0.24 -6.69 -10.74
C ALA A 149 -1.22 -6.48 -10.33
N ALA A 150 -2.10 -6.42 -11.32
CA ALA A 150 -3.54 -6.21 -11.12
C ALA A 150 -3.89 -4.96 -10.31
N ILE A 151 -3.04 -3.95 -10.35
CA ILE A 151 -3.31 -2.70 -9.65
C ILE A 151 -4.57 -2.04 -10.22
N ARG A 152 -5.37 -1.50 -9.35
CA ARG A 152 -6.63 -0.84 -9.70
C ARG A 152 -6.59 0.67 -9.49
N GLY A 153 -5.71 1.14 -8.65
CA GLY A 153 -5.59 2.56 -8.35
C GLY A 153 -4.36 2.81 -7.50
N GLY A 154 -4.13 4.08 -7.16
CA GLY A 154 -2.99 4.48 -6.38
C GLY A 154 -1.74 4.70 -7.21
N ASP A 155 -0.64 4.97 -6.55
CA ASP A 155 0.64 5.27 -7.16
C ASP A 155 1.70 4.29 -6.68
N LEU A 156 2.48 3.75 -7.61
CA LEU A 156 3.63 2.90 -7.30
C LEU A 156 4.89 3.55 -7.85
N ILE A 157 5.90 3.62 -7.01
CA ILE A 157 7.20 4.16 -7.40
C ILE A 157 8.27 3.17 -6.97
N CYS A 158 9.10 2.75 -7.91
CA CYS A 158 10.29 1.97 -7.62
C CYS A 158 11.51 2.74 -8.09
N LYS A 159 12.42 3.02 -7.19
CA LYS A 159 13.62 3.80 -7.51
C LYS A 159 14.77 2.95 -8.04
N GLY A 160 14.67 1.64 -7.91
CA GLY A 160 15.63 0.71 -8.48
C GLY A 160 15.08 0.01 -9.71
N SER A 161 15.54 -1.19 -9.96
CA SER A 161 15.10 -2.02 -11.07
C SER A 161 13.80 -2.74 -10.73
N VAL A 162 13.01 -3.01 -11.74
CA VAL A 162 11.76 -3.72 -11.59
C VAL A 162 11.82 -5.01 -12.39
N GLY A 163 11.36 -6.10 -11.82
CA GLY A 163 11.33 -7.40 -12.50
C GLY A 163 10.26 -7.48 -13.58
N ALA A 164 10.16 -8.64 -14.20
CA ALA A 164 9.24 -8.88 -15.30
C ALA A 164 7.78 -8.87 -14.85
N ARG A 165 6.88 -8.66 -15.78
CA ARG A 165 5.41 -8.67 -15.58
C ARG A 165 4.91 -7.68 -14.54
N SER A 166 5.66 -6.62 -14.29
CA SER A 166 5.14 -5.59 -13.40
C SER A 166 4.14 -4.71 -14.12
N GLY A 167 3.31 -4.04 -13.34
CA GLY A 167 2.37 -3.07 -13.87
C GLY A 167 3.02 -1.74 -14.23
N ILE A 168 4.33 -1.63 -14.09
CA ILE A 168 5.05 -0.40 -14.32
C ILE A 168 5.46 -0.26 -15.77
N ASP A 169 5.23 0.92 -16.31
CA ASP A 169 5.68 1.29 -17.64
C ASP A 169 7.07 1.92 -17.51
N MET A 170 8.08 1.17 -17.92
CA MET A 170 9.47 1.61 -17.82
C MET A 170 9.80 2.54 -18.97
N LYS A 171 9.83 3.81 -18.69
CA LYS A 171 10.30 4.81 -19.65
C LYS A 171 11.75 5.10 -19.35
N GLY A 172 12.54 4.78 -20.27
CA GLY A 172 13.99 4.88 -20.19
C GLY A 172 14.51 6.25 -19.85
#